data_98a5617d48ef9cbfe22f15dcb15bcf5b
#
_entry.id   98a5617d48ef9cbfe22f15dcb15bcf5b
#
_cell.length_a   1.000
_cell.length_b   1.000
_cell.length_c   1.000
_cell.angle_alpha   90.00
_cell.angle_beta   90.00
_cell.angle_gamma   90.00
#
_symmetry.space_group_name_H-M   'P 1'
#
loop_
_entity.id
_entity.type
_entity.pdbx_description
1 polymer ?
#
loop_
_entity_poly.entity_id
_entity_poly.type
_entity_poly.pdbx_seq_one_letter_code
_entity_poly.pdbx_strand_id
1 'polypeptide(L)'
;FPVLVGWAAVTGTVAVPAIVLFAVIFLWTPPHFWALAMKFRKDYAAANIPMLPVVASPAAVARKILWYSYAMVAATLVLIPYAGWIYGVFAAALGVWFLAEAHRLNARVIATEGARDVPGPSLTVAASAAGGSSPAPMRLFHLSIAYLTLLFAAVAVTALLPWGRW
;
A
#
# COMPACT_ATOMS: atom_id res chain seq x y z
N PHE A 1 7.43 -14.03 -7.11
CA PHE A 1 8.49 -15.07 -7.20
C PHE A 1 9.88 -14.51 -7.58
N PRO A 2 10.08 -13.42 -8.37
CA PRO A 2 11.42 -12.98 -8.79
C PRO A 2 12.41 -12.78 -7.65
N VAL A 3 11.96 -12.30 -6.48
CA VAL A 3 12.83 -12.10 -5.31
C VAL A 3 13.38 -13.43 -4.79
N LEU A 4 12.55 -14.48 -4.73
CA LEU A 4 12.98 -15.80 -4.28
C LEU A 4 13.97 -16.43 -5.27
N VAL A 5 13.69 -16.29 -6.57
CA VAL A 5 14.57 -16.80 -7.62
C VAL A 5 15.93 -16.07 -7.60
N GLY A 6 15.91 -14.73 -7.52
CA GLY A 6 17.14 -13.94 -7.44
C GLY A 6 17.98 -14.27 -6.20
N TRP A 7 17.33 -14.44 -5.05
CA TRP A 7 18.01 -14.85 -3.82
C TRP A 7 18.65 -16.23 -3.96
N ALA A 8 17.87 -17.22 -4.43
CA ALA A 8 18.35 -18.59 -4.59
C ALA A 8 19.47 -18.69 -5.65
N ALA A 9 19.44 -17.87 -6.69
CA ALA A 9 20.49 -17.84 -7.72
C ALA A 9 21.84 -17.39 -7.17
N VAL A 10 21.85 -16.52 -6.14
CA VAL A 10 23.09 -16.00 -5.53
C VAL A 10 23.56 -16.88 -4.37
N THR A 11 22.63 -17.37 -3.55
CA THR A 11 22.96 -18.06 -2.29
C THR A 11 22.83 -19.58 -2.35
N GLY A 12 22.23 -20.13 -3.42
CA GLY A 12 21.92 -21.55 -3.56
C GLY A 12 20.77 -22.05 -2.67
N THR A 13 20.18 -21.20 -1.84
CA THR A 13 19.13 -21.56 -0.88
C THR A 13 18.02 -20.52 -0.82
N VAL A 14 16.85 -20.90 -0.27
CA VAL A 14 15.76 -19.95 0.04
C VAL A 14 15.77 -19.70 1.54
N ALA A 15 16.29 -18.53 1.96
CA ALA A 15 16.37 -18.15 3.36
C ALA A 15 15.15 -17.34 3.82
N VAL A 16 14.94 -17.26 5.15
CA VAL A 16 13.84 -16.51 5.75
C VAL A 16 13.77 -15.06 5.26
N PRO A 17 14.86 -14.27 5.14
CA PRO A 17 14.81 -12.91 4.60
C PRO A 17 14.21 -12.85 3.20
N ALA A 18 14.51 -13.80 2.32
CA ALA A 18 13.94 -13.85 0.96
C ALA A 18 12.42 -14.07 0.98
N ILE A 19 11.94 -14.94 1.88
CA ILE A 19 10.50 -15.20 2.05
C ILE A 19 9.80 -13.95 2.58
N VAL A 20 10.40 -13.25 3.53
CA VAL A 20 9.84 -12.01 4.08
C VAL A 20 9.80 -10.90 3.03
N LEU A 21 10.85 -10.73 2.23
CA LEU A 21 10.87 -9.77 1.12
C LEU A 21 9.80 -10.09 0.08
N PHE A 22 9.60 -11.37 -0.23
CA PHE A 22 8.50 -11.81 -1.08
C PHE A 22 7.13 -11.45 -0.46
N ALA A 23 6.95 -11.72 0.84
CA ALA A 23 5.71 -11.38 1.55
C ALA A 23 5.43 -9.87 1.55
N VAL A 24 6.47 -9.04 1.70
CA VAL A 24 6.34 -7.57 1.60
C VAL A 24 5.78 -7.15 0.24
N ILE A 25 6.33 -7.66 -0.87
CA ILE A 25 5.83 -7.34 -2.21
C ILE A 25 4.41 -7.87 -2.40
N PHE A 26 4.13 -9.09 -1.93
CA PHE A 26 2.80 -9.69 -2.02
C PHE A 26 1.75 -8.86 -1.28
N LEU A 27 2.05 -8.42 -0.07
CA LEU A 27 1.16 -7.58 0.75
C LEU A 27 1.06 -6.13 0.25
N TRP A 28 2.10 -5.62 -0.44
CA TRP A 28 2.11 -4.32 -1.07
C TRP A 28 1.17 -4.23 -2.28
N THR A 29 1.03 -5.33 -3.02
CA THR A 29 0.27 -5.36 -4.27
C THR A 29 -1.19 -4.90 -4.12
N PRO A 30 -2.00 -5.40 -3.16
CA PRO A 30 -3.40 -4.98 -3.03
C PRO A 30 -3.57 -3.48 -2.72
N PRO A 31 -2.91 -2.86 -1.73
CA PRO A 31 -3.02 -1.43 -1.48
C PRO A 31 -2.66 -0.58 -2.70
N HIS A 32 -1.60 -0.96 -3.42
CA HIS A 32 -1.13 -0.27 -4.60
C HIS A 32 -2.18 -0.28 -5.73
N PHE A 33 -2.63 -1.48 -6.14
CA PHE A 33 -3.59 -1.61 -7.24
C PHE A 33 -4.99 -1.11 -6.89
N TRP A 34 -5.44 -1.30 -5.65
CA TRP A 34 -6.76 -0.80 -5.26
C TRP A 34 -6.80 0.72 -5.16
N ALA A 35 -5.72 1.37 -4.72
CA ALA A 35 -5.61 2.82 -4.75
C ALA A 35 -5.71 3.36 -6.18
N LEU A 36 -5.03 2.73 -7.15
CA LEU A 36 -5.14 3.05 -8.57
C LEU A 36 -6.56 2.82 -9.10
N ALA A 37 -7.13 1.64 -8.82
CA ALA A 37 -8.46 1.26 -9.29
C ALA A 37 -9.59 2.10 -8.67
N MET A 38 -9.41 2.69 -7.49
CA MET A 38 -10.35 3.68 -6.94
C MET A 38 -10.45 4.93 -7.83
N LYS A 39 -9.34 5.39 -8.42
CA LYS A 39 -9.33 6.52 -9.34
C LYS A 39 -9.99 6.16 -10.66
N PHE A 40 -9.65 5.01 -11.24
CA PHE A 40 -10.12 4.57 -12.55
C PHE A 40 -11.35 3.64 -12.49
N ARG A 41 -12.13 3.76 -11.40
CA ARG A 41 -13.31 2.91 -11.17
C ARG A 41 -14.28 2.87 -12.34
N LYS A 42 -14.53 4.03 -12.97
CA LYS A 42 -15.45 4.15 -14.10
C LYS A 42 -14.94 3.41 -15.34
N ASP A 43 -13.64 3.49 -15.60
CA ASP A 43 -13.01 2.86 -16.76
C ASP A 43 -13.00 1.34 -16.61
N TYR A 44 -12.68 0.84 -15.39
CA TYR A 44 -12.76 -0.58 -15.07
C TYR A 44 -14.20 -1.12 -15.18
N ALA A 45 -15.19 -0.35 -14.72
CA ALA A 45 -16.59 -0.72 -14.83
C ALA A 45 -17.04 -0.77 -16.30
N ALA A 46 -16.65 0.23 -17.14
CA ALA A 46 -16.95 0.25 -18.56
C ALA A 46 -16.31 -0.92 -19.34
N ALA A 47 -15.13 -1.38 -18.90
CA ALA A 47 -14.44 -2.53 -19.47
C ALA A 47 -14.93 -3.87 -18.90
N ASN A 48 -15.96 -3.90 -18.04
CA ASN A 48 -16.47 -5.09 -17.34
C ASN A 48 -15.38 -5.84 -16.55
N ILE A 49 -14.36 -5.16 -16.03
CA ILE A 49 -13.31 -5.75 -15.21
C ILE A 49 -13.74 -5.67 -13.72
N PRO A 50 -13.97 -6.81 -13.04
CA PRO A 50 -14.48 -6.84 -11.67
C PRO A 50 -13.39 -6.55 -10.63
N MET A 51 -12.74 -5.38 -10.71
CA MET A 51 -11.81 -4.95 -9.67
C MET A 51 -12.56 -4.65 -8.37
N LEU A 52 -11.91 -4.88 -7.22
CA LEU A 52 -12.54 -4.68 -5.91
C LEU A 52 -13.23 -3.31 -5.75
N PRO A 53 -12.63 -2.17 -6.18
CA PRO A 53 -13.32 -0.87 -6.12
C PRO A 53 -14.55 -0.75 -7.03
N VAL A 54 -14.74 -1.64 -8.01
CA VAL A 54 -15.95 -1.65 -8.86
C VAL A 54 -17.10 -2.34 -8.15
N VAL A 55 -16.83 -3.48 -7.49
CA VAL A 55 -17.83 -4.37 -6.89
C VAL A 55 -18.10 -4.13 -5.41
N ALA A 56 -17.25 -3.37 -4.71
CA ALA A 56 -17.38 -3.07 -3.28
C ALA A 56 -17.58 -1.57 -3.03
N SER A 57 -18.12 -1.24 -1.83
CA SER A 57 -18.23 0.17 -1.41
C SER A 57 -16.85 0.81 -1.20
N PRO A 58 -16.71 2.13 -1.44
CA PRO A 58 -15.45 2.82 -1.20
C PRO A 58 -14.90 2.66 0.22
N ALA A 59 -15.76 2.66 1.25
CA ALA A 59 -15.33 2.44 2.63
C ALA A 59 -14.81 1.02 2.85
N ALA A 60 -15.44 0.00 2.25
CA ALA A 60 -14.95 -1.38 2.35
C ALA A 60 -13.57 -1.53 1.69
N VAL A 61 -13.35 -0.87 0.55
CA VAL A 61 -12.06 -0.85 -0.15
C VAL A 61 -11.00 -0.15 0.70
N ALA A 62 -11.28 1.05 1.21
CA ALA A 62 -10.35 1.83 2.03
C ALA A 62 -9.94 1.08 3.30
N ARG A 63 -10.89 0.38 3.95
CA ARG A 63 -10.62 -0.46 5.12
C ARG A 63 -9.72 -1.65 4.77
N LYS A 64 -9.95 -2.32 3.63
CA LYS A 64 -9.07 -3.41 3.17
C LYS A 64 -7.67 -2.90 2.84
N ILE A 65 -7.54 -1.76 2.17
CA ILE A 65 -6.25 -1.10 1.93
C ILE A 65 -5.52 -0.89 3.25
N LEU A 66 -6.20 -0.37 4.28
CA LEU A 66 -5.60 -0.13 5.59
C LEU A 66 -5.09 -1.42 6.24
N TRP A 67 -5.87 -2.51 6.23
CA TRP A 67 -5.45 -3.79 6.79
C TRP A 67 -4.22 -4.39 6.10
N TYR A 68 -4.19 -4.38 4.75
CA TYR A 68 -3.04 -4.83 3.99
C TYR A 68 -1.81 -3.94 4.23
N SER A 69 -2.02 -2.63 4.44
CA SER A 69 -0.94 -1.70 4.80
C SER A 69 -0.31 -2.04 6.16
N TYR A 70 -1.12 -2.38 7.15
CA TYR A 70 -0.61 -2.86 8.44
C TYR A 70 0.17 -4.17 8.31
N ALA A 71 -0.37 -5.15 7.59
CA ALA A 71 0.31 -6.42 7.37
C ALA A 71 1.64 -6.24 6.64
N MET A 72 1.68 -5.36 5.63
CA MET A 72 2.89 -5.02 4.88
C MET A 72 3.95 -4.37 5.78
N VAL A 73 3.56 -3.38 6.59
CA VAL A 73 4.49 -2.73 7.53
C VAL A 73 4.99 -3.71 8.57
N ALA A 74 4.13 -4.57 9.12
CA ALA A 74 4.54 -5.62 10.04
C ALA A 74 5.56 -6.56 9.39
N ALA A 75 5.32 -6.99 8.16
CA ALA A 75 6.27 -7.83 7.42
C ALA A 75 7.64 -7.16 7.23
N THR A 76 7.67 -5.83 6.95
CA THR A 76 8.95 -5.11 6.82
C THR A 76 9.73 -5.06 8.13
N LEU A 77 9.04 -4.96 9.28
CA LEU A 77 9.71 -4.95 10.58
C LEU A 77 10.30 -6.32 10.97
N VAL A 78 9.78 -7.42 10.41
CA VAL A 78 10.35 -8.78 10.61
C VAL A 78 11.77 -8.90 10.04
N LEU A 79 12.20 -8.03 9.13
CA LEU A 79 13.57 -8.01 8.60
C LEU A 79 14.60 -7.37 9.55
N ILE A 80 14.19 -6.69 10.63
CA ILE A 80 15.11 -5.99 11.54
C ILE A 80 16.23 -6.89 12.07
N PRO A 81 15.98 -8.14 12.52
CA PRO A 81 17.03 -9.03 13.01
C PRO A 81 18.11 -9.37 11.97
N TYR A 82 17.77 -9.30 10.69
CA TYR A 82 18.66 -9.61 9.56
C TYR A 82 19.36 -8.37 9.01
N ALA A 83 18.60 -7.28 8.84
CA ALA A 83 19.09 -6.05 8.23
C ALA A 83 19.74 -5.06 9.22
N GLY A 84 19.53 -5.28 10.53
CA GLY A 84 20.08 -4.46 11.58
C GLY A 84 19.21 -3.25 11.99
N TRP A 85 19.64 -2.56 13.05
CA TRP A 85 18.84 -1.49 13.68
C TRP A 85 18.68 -0.24 12.79
N ILE A 86 19.67 0.08 11.95
CA ILE A 86 19.61 1.23 11.02
C ILE A 86 18.45 1.04 10.04
N TYR A 87 18.35 -0.17 9.45
CA TYR A 87 17.21 -0.56 8.64
C TYR A 87 15.90 -0.43 9.42
N GLY A 88 15.89 -0.91 10.68
CA GLY A 88 14.69 -0.88 11.52
C GLY A 88 14.13 0.53 11.74
N VAL A 89 14.98 1.50 12.05
CA VAL A 89 14.59 2.91 12.22
C VAL A 89 14.02 3.45 10.90
N PHE A 90 14.69 3.18 9.77
CA PHE A 90 14.26 3.67 8.47
C PHE A 90 12.93 3.01 8.03
N ALA A 91 12.79 1.71 8.19
CA ALA A 91 11.58 0.96 7.88
C ALA A 91 10.39 1.40 8.76
N ALA A 92 10.63 1.68 10.06
CA ALA A 92 9.62 2.19 10.96
C ALA A 92 9.15 3.61 10.55
N ALA A 93 10.06 4.51 10.20
CA ALA A 93 9.73 5.86 9.74
C ALA A 93 8.89 5.81 8.44
N LEU A 94 9.30 5.00 7.47
CA LEU A 94 8.55 4.79 6.24
C LEU A 94 7.18 4.14 6.50
N GLY A 95 7.12 3.18 7.41
CA GLY A 95 5.88 2.51 7.81
C GLY A 95 4.88 3.46 8.44
N VAL A 96 5.30 4.30 9.39
CA VAL A 96 4.47 5.34 10.01
C VAL A 96 3.95 6.32 8.96
N TRP A 97 4.83 6.79 8.07
CA TRP A 97 4.44 7.70 7.00
C TRP A 97 3.38 7.08 6.07
N PHE A 98 3.58 5.83 5.65
CA PHE A 98 2.63 5.12 4.78
C PHE A 98 1.28 4.87 5.48
N LEU A 99 1.30 4.40 6.74
CA LEU A 99 0.09 4.16 7.53
C LEU A 99 -0.69 5.46 7.79
N ALA A 100 0.01 6.58 8.05
CA ALA A 100 -0.66 7.87 8.22
C ALA A 100 -1.46 8.26 6.95
N GLU A 101 -0.92 8.04 5.76
CA GLU A 101 -1.65 8.34 4.52
C GLU A 101 -2.79 7.34 4.26
N ALA A 102 -2.62 6.06 4.59
CA ALA A 102 -3.67 5.05 4.52
C ALA A 102 -4.84 5.38 5.47
N HIS A 103 -4.55 5.85 6.68
CA HIS A 103 -5.56 6.35 7.61
C HIS A 103 -6.27 7.61 7.09
N ARG A 104 -5.52 8.55 6.52
CA ARG A 104 -6.11 9.76 5.90
C ARG A 104 -7.05 9.41 4.76
N LEU A 105 -6.67 8.44 3.91
CA LEU A 105 -7.54 7.95 2.85
C LEU A 105 -8.83 7.36 3.44
N ASN A 106 -8.72 6.46 4.41
CA ASN A 106 -9.87 5.82 5.05
C ASN A 106 -10.80 6.83 5.70
N ALA A 107 -10.28 7.81 6.46
CA ALA A 107 -11.05 8.85 7.10
C ALA A 107 -11.80 9.74 6.08
N ARG A 108 -11.14 10.12 4.98
CA ARG A 108 -11.77 10.92 3.91
C ARG A 108 -12.90 10.18 3.20
N VAL A 109 -12.70 8.90 2.93
CA VAL A 109 -13.72 8.06 2.28
C VAL A 109 -14.94 7.93 3.17
N ILE A 110 -14.77 7.64 4.47
CA ILE A 110 -15.86 7.54 5.44
C ILE A 110 -16.62 8.88 5.56
N ALA A 111 -15.90 10.00 5.67
CA ALA A 111 -16.53 11.33 5.74
C ALA A 111 -17.35 11.65 4.48
N THR A 112 -16.89 11.25 3.29
CA THR A 112 -17.60 11.48 2.03
C THR A 112 -18.84 10.59 1.90
N GLU A 113 -18.79 9.33 2.38
CA GLU A 113 -19.97 8.46 2.40
C GLU A 113 -21.01 8.96 3.41
N GLY A 114 -20.61 9.32 4.64
CA GLY A 114 -21.52 9.86 5.64
C GLY A 114 -22.21 11.17 5.22
N ALA A 115 -21.53 12.02 4.43
CA ALA A 115 -22.15 13.23 3.89
C ALA A 115 -23.20 12.95 2.78
N ARG A 116 -23.16 11.80 2.13
CA ARG A 116 -24.15 11.39 1.11
C ARG A 116 -25.42 10.81 1.72
N ASP A 117 -25.33 10.27 2.93
CA ASP A 117 -26.45 9.64 3.64
C ASP A 117 -27.34 10.65 4.41
N VAL A 118 -26.98 11.95 4.42
CA VAL A 118 -27.79 13.00 5.04
C VAL A 118 -28.88 13.45 4.06
N PRO A 119 -30.18 13.23 4.35
CA PRO A 119 -31.27 13.69 3.50
C PRO A 119 -31.39 15.22 3.57
N GLY A 120 -30.94 15.90 2.55
CA GLY A 120 -31.07 17.36 2.42
C GLY A 120 -31.27 17.77 0.97
N PRO A 121 -32.18 18.74 0.69
CA PRO A 121 -32.73 18.94 -0.65
C PRO A 121 -31.88 19.74 -1.64
N SER A 122 -30.60 19.85 -1.57
CA SER A 122 -29.89 20.64 -2.61
C SER A 122 -28.39 20.38 -2.78
N LEU A 123 -27.79 19.42 -2.08
CA LEU A 123 -26.35 19.12 -2.22
C LEU A 123 -26.04 18.08 -3.31
N THR A 124 -27.04 17.42 -3.88
CA THR A 124 -26.85 16.37 -4.89
C THR A 124 -26.30 16.89 -6.21
N VAL A 125 -26.64 18.13 -6.60
CA VAL A 125 -26.15 18.74 -7.85
C VAL A 125 -24.67 19.18 -7.69
N ALA A 126 -24.31 19.74 -6.54
CA ALA A 126 -22.92 20.14 -6.24
C ALA A 126 -21.99 18.93 -6.06
N ALA A 127 -22.48 17.85 -5.43
CA ALA A 127 -21.71 16.61 -5.27
C ALA A 127 -21.52 15.86 -6.60
N SER A 128 -22.48 15.95 -7.53
CA SER A 128 -22.35 15.38 -8.88
C SER A 128 -21.39 16.20 -9.75
N ALA A 129 -21.34 17.53 -9.59
CA ALA A 129 -20.38 18.41 -10.28
C ALA A 129 -18.94 18.27 -9.72
N ALA A 130 -18.80 17.93 -8.43
CA ALA A 130 -17.52 17.59 -7.79
C ALA A 130 -17.02 16.16 -8.10
N GLY A 131 -17.49 15.55 -9.17
CA GLY A 131 -17.01 14.26 -9.71
C GLY A 131 -15.54 14.24 -10.13
N GLY A 132 -14.75 15.23 -9.72
CA GLY A 132 -13.30 15.23 -9.73
C GLY A 132 -12.76 14.15 -8.81
N SER A 133 -12.03 13.18 -9.36
CA SER A 133 -11.32 12.13 -8.64
C SER A 133 -10.56 12.75 -7.47
N SER A 134 -10.95 12.40 -6.22
CA SER A 134 -10.21 12.82 -5.04
C SER A 134 -8.71 12.55 -5.22
N PRO A 135 -7.80 13.49 -4.98
CA PRO A 135 -6.36 13.26 -5.12
C PRO A 135 -5.82 12.25 -4.10
N ALA A 136 -6.60 11.91 -3.09
CA ALA A 136 -6.17 11.03 -2.00
C ALA A 136 -5.76 9.61 -2.43
N PRO A 137 -6.50 8.88 -3.30
CA PRO A 137 -6.07 7.56 -3.76
C PRO A 137 -4.76 7.62 -4.57
N MET A 138 -4.56 8.66 -5.38
CA MET A 138 -3.35 8.82 -6.17
C MET A 138 -2.13 9.17 -5.31
N ARG A 139 -2.31 9.90 -4.22
CA ARG A 139 -1.22 10.15 -3.27
C ARG A 139 -0.76 8.84 -2.64
N LEU A 140 -1.69 7.99 -2.18
CA LEU A 140 -1.35 6.68 -1.63
C LEU A 140 -0.67 5.79 -2.68
N PHE A 141 -1.14 5.82 -3.94
CA PHE A 141 -0.52 5.10 -5.05
C PHE A 141 0.95 5.49 -5.25
N HIS A 142 1.26 6.79 -5.40
CA HIS A 142 2.64 7.25 -5.57
C HIS A 142 3.50 6.97 -4.33
N LEU A 143 2.90 7.13 -3.14
CA LEU A 143 3.59 6.88 -1.89
C LEU A 143 3.92 5.40 -1.70
N SER A 144 3.09 4.49 -2.21
CA SER A 144 3.36 3.05 -2.20
C SER A 144 4.57 2.67 -3.07
N ILE A 145 4.75 3.36 -4.21
CA ILE A 145 5.93 3.18 -5.07
C ILE A 145 7.17 3.69 -4.32
N ALA A 146 7.12 4.91 -3.78
CA ALA A 146 8.22 5.48 -3.01
C ALA A 146 8.59 4.60 -1.80
N TYR A 147 7.59 4.10 -1.07
CA TYR A 147 7.79 3.19 0.05
C TYR A 147 8.59 1.95 -0.35
N LEU A 148 8.15 1.24 -1.39
CA LEU A 148 8.81 0.01 -1.82
C LEU A 148 10.22 0.29 -2.34
N THR A 149 10.41 1.34 -3.15
CA THR A 149 11.71 1.72 -3.70
C THR A 149 12.70 2.08 -2.59
N LEU A 150 12.31 2.91 -1.63
CA LEU A 150 13.16 3.32 -0.52
C LEU A 150 13.46 2.16 0.43
N LEU A 151 12.49 1.27 0.65
CA LEU A 151 12.68 0.07 1.48
C LEU A 151 13.73 -0.87 0.85
N PHE A 152 13.60 -1.17 -0.45
CA PHE A 152 14.56 -2.04 -1.13
C PHE A 152 15.94 -1.37 -1.27
N ALA A 153 16.01 -0.06 -1.45
CA ALA A 153 17.27 0.68 -1.39
C ALA A 153 17.92 0.56 0.00
N ALA A 154 17.14 0.66 1.08
CA ALA A 154 17.64 0.46 2.44
C ALA A 154 18.15 -0.97 2.67
N VAL A 155 17.43 -1.99 2.17
CA VAL A 155 17.87 -3.39 2.19
C VAL A 155 19.21 -3.54 1.44
N ALA A 156 19.32 -3.01 0.23
CA ALA A 156 20.55 -3.08 -0.57
C ALA A 156 21.74 -2.40 0.13
N VAL A 157 21.52 -1.21 0.70
CA VAL A 157 22.57 -0.48 1.44
C VAL A 157 23.01 -1.26 2.67
N THR A 158 22.07 -1.80 3.46
CA THR A 158 22.41 -2.55 4.68
C THR A 158 23.05 -3.91 4.37
N ALA A 159 22.78 -4.51 3.21
CA ALA A 159 23.47 -5.71 2.75
C ALA A 159 24.96 -5.48 2.44
N LEU A 160 25.34 -4.26 2.09
CA LEU A 160 26.74 -3.85 1.84
C LEU A 160 27.48 -3.48 3.14
N LEU A 161 26.77 -3.29 4.26
CA LEU A 161 27.37 -2.93 5.53
C LEU A 161 27.74 -4.16 6.36
N PRO A 162 28.83 -4.11 7.16
CA PRO A 162 29.32 -5.24 7.94
C PRO A 162 28.39 -5.67 9.10
N TRP A 163 27.28 -4.99 9.27
CA TRP A 163 26.34 -5.21 10.39
C TRP A 163 25.08 -6.02 9.99
N GLY A 164 24.90 -6.31 8.70
CA GLY A 164 23.80 -7.15 8.21
C GLY A 164 24.10 -8.64 8.39
N ARG A 165 23.11 -9.40 8.81
CA ARG A 165 23.18 -10.88 8.93
C ARG A 165 22.30 -11.51 7.85
N TRP A 166 22.64 -11.23 6.60
CA TRP A 166 21.91 -11.73 5.44
C TRP A 166 22.23 -13.20 5.13
#